data_092f035e349535e0b1d3c9d76d0f825d
#
_entry.id   092f035e349535e0b1d3c9d76d0f825d
#
_cell.length_a   1.000
_cell.length_b   1.000
_cell.length_c   1.000
_cell.angle_alpha   90.00
_cell.angle_beta   90.00
_cell.angle_gamma   90.00
#
_symmetry.space_group_name_H-M   'P 1'
#
loop_
_entity.id
_entity.type
_entity.pdbx_description
1 polymer ?
#
loop_
_entity_poly.entity_id
_entity_poly.type
_entity_poly.pdbx_seq_one_letter_code
_entity_poly.pdbx_strand_id
1 'polypeptide(L)'
;MAACSESRNPYFKAFVVVAIETAMRRGEMLSLQRQHIDFEARTAFLPDTKNGYNRTIPLSNRAILQLMDIQPHISGRVFPISVTALRGQWRRMIAKTGLDDLHLHDLRHEATTRLFEKGFNIMEVSTITGHRDLQMLKRYTHIRAADLVLRLG
;
A
#
# COMPACT_ATOMS: atom_id res chain seq x y z
N MET A 1 -8.73 -7.56 -9.55
CA MET A 1 -8.31 -6.35 -10.33
C MET A 1 -9.34 -5.96 -11.40
N ALA A 2 -9.95 -6.90 -12.13
CA ALA A 2 -10.99 -6.59 -13.14
C ALA A 2 -12.12 -5.71 -12.57
N ALA A 3 -12.70 -6.08 -11.43
CA ALA A 3 -13.77 -5.32 -10.76
C ALA A 3 -13.39 -3.86 -10.39
N CYS A 4 -12.11 -3.58 -10.17
CA CYS A 4 -11.64 -2.20 -9.93
C CYS A 4 -11.66 -1.35 -11.20
N SER A 5 -11.47 -1.97 -12.38
CA SER A 5 -11.46 -1.27 -13.67
C SER A 5 -12.86 -0.81 -14.11
N GLU A 6 -13.92 -1.40 -13.56
CA GLU A 6 -15.30 -1.01 -13.81
C GLU A 6 -15.77 0.18 -12.97
N SER A 7 -14.92 0.68 -12.09
CA SER A 7 -15.26 1.85 -11.27
C SER A 7 -15.35 3.11 -12.12
N ARG A 8 -16.41 3.90 -11.90
CA ARG A 8 -16.56 5.23 -12.51
C ARG A 8 -15.57 6.25 -11.97
N ASN A 9 -14.92 5.96 -10.85
CA ASN A 9 -13.90 6.85 -10.29
C ASN A 9 -12.54 6.51 -10.91
N PRO A 10 -11.92 7.43 -11.66
CA PRO A 10 -10.67 7.16 -12.39
C PRO A 10 -9.48 6.84 -11.46
N TYR A 11 -9.54 7.28 -10.21
CA TYR A 11 -8.46 7.06 -9.24
C TYR A 11 -8.57 5.74 -8.49
N PHE A 12 -9.74 5.06 -8.50
CA PHE A 12 -10.00 3.93 -7.60
C PHE A 12 -9.11 2.73 -7.91
N LYS A 13 -8.96 2.37 -9.18
CA LYS A 13 -8.08 1.26 -9.60
C LYS A 13 -6.62 1.52 -9.19
N ALA A 14 -6.12 2.70 -9.52
CA ALA A 14 -4.75 3.09 -9.17
C ALA A 14 -4.55 3.12 -7.65
N PHE A 15 -5.54 3.60 -6.88
CA PHE A 15 -5.51 3.57 -5.41
C PHE A 15 -5.32 2.14 -4.89
N VAL A 16 -6.10 1.17 -5.39
CA VAL A 16 -6.02 -0.23 -4.95
C VAL A 16 -4.65 -0.83 -5.31
N VAL A 17 -4.17 -0.59 -6.54
CA VAL A 17 -2.85 -1.09 -6.96
C VAL A 17 -1.74 -0.52 -6.09
N VAL A 18 -1.70 0.80 -5.92
CA VAL A 18 -0.65 1.46 -5.12
C VAL A 18 -0.73 1.03 -3.65
N ALA A 19 -1.94 0.82 -3.09
CA ALA A 19 -2.10 0.31 -1.72
C ALA A 19 -1.46 -1.08 -1.54
N ILE A 20 -1.64 -2.00 -2.51
CA ILE A 20 -1.05 -3.35 -2.47
C ILE A 20 0.46 -3.30 -2.69
N GLU A 21 0.95 -2.38 -3.52
CA GLU A 21 2.38 -2.30 -3.87
C GLU A 21 3.22 -1.60 -2.78
N THR A 22 2.60 -0.76 -1.94
CA THR A 22 3.33 0.11 -0.99
C THR A 22 3.06 -0.18 0.47
N ALA A 23 2.04 -0.95 0.80
CA ALA A 23 1.55 -1.15 2.17
C ALA A 23 1.23 0.16 2.93
N MET A 24 1.00 1.28 2.24
CA MET A 24 0.65 2.56 2.85
C MET A 24 -0.68 2.46 3.60
N ARG A 25 -0.79 3.22 4.69
CA ARG A 25 -2.08 3.38 5.36
C ARG A 25 -3.05 4.18 4.49
N ARG A 26 -4.34 3.89 4.60
CA ARG A 26 -5.39 4.63 3.86
C ARG A 26 -5.24 6.15 3.99
N GLY A 27 -4.97 6.65 5.21
CA GLY A 27 -4.77 8.09 5.45
C GLY A 27 -3.57 8.64 4.70
N GLU A 28 -2.45 7.93 4.71
CA GLU A 28 -1.23 8.29 3.98
C GLU A 28 -1.50 8.36 2.48
N MET A 29 -2.21 7.37 1.93
CA MET A 29 -2.61 7.35 0.53
C MET A 29 -3.47 8.57 0.15
N LEU A 30 -4.48 8.90 0.97
CA LEU A 30 -5.40 10.00 0.70
C LEU A 30 -4.76 11.39 0.90
N SER A 31 -3.68 11.49 1.69
CA SER A 31 -2.92 12.72 1.90
C SER A 31 -1.71 12.85 0.99
N LEU A 32 -1.37 11.82 0.21
CA LEU A 32 -0.20 11.81 -0.66
C LEU A 32 -0.30 12.93 -1.70
N GLN A 33 0.74 13.77 -1.74
CA GLN A 33 0.90 14.85 -2.71
C GLN A 33 1.82 14.42 -3.84
N ARG A 34 1.56 14.88 -5.06
CA ARG A 34 2.40 14.54 -6.21
C ARG A 34 3.85 15.03 -6.05
N GLN A 35 4.05 16.17 -5.41
CA GLN A 35 5.36 16.72 -5.09
C GLN A 35 6.19 15.85 -4.13
N HIS A 36 5.57 14.91 -3.42
CA HIS A 36 6.25 13.98 -2.51
C HIS A 36 6.74 12.72 -3.24
N ILE A 37 6.49 12.59 -4.54
CA ILE A 37 6.92 11.43 -5.33
C ILE A 37 8.12 11.82 -6.16
N ASP A 38 9.22 11.12 -5.93
CA ASP A 38 10.37 11.13 -6.83
C ASP A 38 10.24 9.96 -7.80
N PHE A 39 9.92 10.27 -9.05
CA PHE A 39 9.72 9.27 -10.09
C PHE A 39 11.04 8.69 -10.60
N GLU A 40 12.15 9.45 -10.52
CA GLU A 40 13.48 9.01 -10.94
C GLU A 40 14.07 8.05 -9.88
N ALA A 41 14.09 8.49 -8.61
CA ALA A 41 14.53 7.65 -7.49
C ALA A 41 13.52 6.55 -7.15
N ARG A 42 12.31 6.59 -7.67
CA ARG A 42 11.18 5.70 -7.39
C ARG A 42 10.88 5.60 -5.90
N THR A 43 10.71 6.75 -5.27
CA THR A 43 10.40 6.84 -3.84
C THR A 43 9.21 7.78 -3.61
N ALA A 44 8.56 7.59 -2.46
CA ALA A 44 7.55 8.53 -1.98
C ALA A 44 7.86 8.94 -0.55
N PHE A 45 7.93 10.24 -0.32
CA PHE A 45 8.04 10.82 1.01
C PHE A 45 6.67 10.91 1.67
N LEU A 46 6.53 10.34 2.84
CA LEU A 46 5.33 10.39 3.66
C LEU A 46 5.59 11.30 4.84
N PRO A 47 5.12 12.55 4.78
CA PRO A 47 5.26 13.47 5.90
C PRO A 47 4.48 12.95 7.09
N ASP A 48 4.84 13.44 8.27
CA ASP A 48 4.26 13.02 9.53
C ASP A 48 2.73 13.01 9.50
N THR A 49 2.19 11.84 9.72
CA THR A 49 0.80 11.67 10.08
C THR A 49 0.73 11.46 11.59
N LYS A 50 -0.39 11.75 12.23
CA LYS A 50 -0.77 11.63 13.67
C LYS A 50 0.18 10.93 14.67
N ASN A 51 1.21 10.23 14.22
CA ASN A 51 2.12 9.37 14.99
C ASN A 51 3.59 9.83 14.98
N GLY A 52 3.92 11.00 14.45
CA GLY A 52 5.18 11.70 14.69
C GLY A 52 6.41 11.24 13.91
N TYR A 53 6.31 10.54 12.76
CA TYR A 53 7.50 10.17 11.99
C TYR A 53 7.29 10.23 10.48
N ASN A 54 8.16 11.01 9.86
CA ASN A 54 8.32 11.01 8.41
C ASN A 54 9.01 9.71 7.98
N ARG A 55 8.67 9.21 6.81
CA ARG A 55 9.43 8.13 6.18
C ARG A 55 9.38 8.25 4.67
N THR A 56 10.41 7.76 4.03
CA THR A 56 10.45 7.57 2.58
C THR A 56 10.29 6.08 2.30
N ILE A 57 9.39 5.74 1.39
CA ILE A 57 9.13 4.37 0.99
C ILE A 57 9.54 4.14 -0.47
N PRO A 58 10.02 2.94 -0.81
CA PRO A 58 10.29 2.58 -2.20
C PRO A 58 8.99 2.33 -2.95
N LEU A 59 9.00 2.61 -4.24
CA LEU A 59 7.89 2.35 -5.16
C LEU A 59 8.28 1.28 -6.17
N SER A 60 7.47 0.23 -6.28
CA SER A 60 7.64 -0.78 -7.31
C SER A 60 7.39 -0.18 -8.71
N ASN A 61 7.92 -0.82 -9.75
CA ASN A 61 7.65 -0.40 -11.13
C ASN A 61 6.14 -0.32 -11.42
N ARG A 62 5.37 -1.25 -10.86
CA ARG A 62 3.91 -1.27 -11.03
C ARG A 62 3.24 -0.09 -10.33
N ALA A 63 3.70 0.30 -9.14
CA ALA A 63 3.21 1.50 -8.46
C ALA A 63 3.55 2.76 -9.26
N ILE A 64 4.79 2.89 -9.77
CA ILE A 64 5.22 4.01 -10.60
C ILE A 64 4.35 4.16 -11.84
N LEU A 65 4.11 3.08 -12.60
CA LEU A 65 3.27 3.12 -13.79
C LEU A 65 1.85 3.62 -13.48
N GLN A 66 1.26 3.16 -12.38
CA GLN A 66 -0.06 3.64 -11.95
C GLN A 66 -0.04 5.11 -11.55
N LEU A 67 1.01 5.57 -10.87
CA LEU A 67 1.15 6.96 -10.43
C LEU A 67 1.40 7.91 -11.60
N MET A 68 2.11 7.46 -12.63
CA MET A 68 2.36 8.25 -13.86
C MET A 68 1.08 8.41 -14.70
N ASP A 69 0.23 7.38 -14.74
CA ASP A 69 -1.03 7.38 -15.49
C ASP A 69 -2.12 8.29 -14.88
N ILE A 70 -1.97 8.66 -13.61
CA ILE A 70 -2.90 9.55 -12.91
C ILE A 70 -2.72 10.99 -13.39
N GLN A 71 -3.79 11.60 -13.92
CA GLN A 71 -3.81 13.00 -14.26
C GLN A 71 -3.62 13.89 -13.01
N PRO A 72 -2.73 14.90 -13.07
CA PRO A 72 -2.55 15.84 -11.98
C PRO A 72 -3.87 16.53 -11.60
N HIS A 73 -4.13 16.65 -10.32
CA HIS A 73 -5.29 17.35 -9.79
C HIS A 73 -4.88 18.71 -9.20
N ILE A 74 -5.72 19.72 -9.33
CA ILE A 74 -5.45 21.09 -8.86
C ILE A 74 -5.11 21.19 -7.37
N SER A 75 -5.60 20.24 -6.55
CA SER A 75 -5.24 20.18 -5.13
C SER A 75 -3.84 19.65 -4.85
N GLY A 76 -3.09 19.24 -5.86
CA GLY A 76 -1.81 18.55 -5.73
C GLY A 76 -1.88 17.12 -5.21
N ARG A 77 -3.06 16.65 -4.75
CA ARG A 77 -3.24 15.28 -4.26
C ARG A 77 -3.16 14.26 -5.39
N VAL A 78 -2.49 13.14 -5.13
CA VAL A 78 -2.45 12.00 -6.05
C VAL A 78 -3.82 11.34 -6.15
N PHE A 79 -4.47 11.17 -5.00
CA PHE A 79 -5.81 10.57 -4.91
C PHE A 79 -6.80 11.57 -4.31
N PRO A 80 -7.42 12.45 -5.12
CA PRO A 80 -8.39 13.44 -4.67
C PRO A 80 -9.77 12.78 -4.41
N ILE A 81 -9.78 11.75 -3.57
CA ILE A 81 -10.96 10.98 -3.19
C ILE A 81 -11.26 11.23 -1.71
N SER A 82 -12.51 11.48 -1.37
CA SER A 82 -12.92 11.52 0.04
C SER A 82 -13.00 10.12 0.64
N VAL A 83 -12.84 10.03 1.97
CA VAL A 83 -12.98 8.75 2.70
C VAL A 83 -14.33 8.09 2.43
N THR A 84 -15.40 8.89 2.39
CA THR A 84 -16.77 8.39 2.12
C THR A 84 -16.90 7.85 0.70
N ALA A 85 -16.38 8.58 -0.30
CA ALA A 85 -16.39 8.13 -1.69
C ALA A 85 -15.59 6.84 -1.87
N LEU A 86 -14.40 6.76 -1.26
CA LEU A 86 -13.56 5.55 -1.29
C LEU A 86 -14.29 4.34 -0.68
N ARG A 87 -14.90 4.50 0.50
CA ARG A 87 -15.69 3.44 1.14
C ARG A 87 -16.88 3.00 0.26
N GLY A 88 -17.56 3.95 -0.36
CA GLY A 88 -18.67 3.66 -1.28
C GLY A 88 -18.21 2.88 -2.52
N GLN A 89 -17.07 3.23 -3.11
CA GLN A 89 -16.48 2.50 -4.23
C GLN A 89 -16.07 1.08 -3.82
N TRP A 90 -15.41 0.95 -2.67
CA TRP A 90 -15.01 -0.35 -2.13
C TRP A 90 -16.21 -1.27 -1.95
N ARG A 91 -17.26 -0.80 -1.25
CA ARG A 91 -18.49 -1.58 -1.02
C ARG A 91 -19.14 -2.04 -2.32
N ARG A 92 -19.21 -1.17 -3.34
CA ARG A 92 -19.76 -1.54 -4.66
C ARG A 92 -18.93 -2.61 -5.37
N MET A 93 -17.61 -2.52 -5.27
CA MET A 93 -16.69 -3.52 -5.82
C MET A 93 -16.89 -4.88 -5.13
N ILE A 94 -16.92 -4.89 -3.80
CA ILE A 94 -17.13 -6.11 -2.99
C ILE A 94 -18.46 -6.77 -3.34
N ALA A 95 -19.54 -6.02 -3.39
CA ALA A 95 -20.87 -6.55 -3.75
C ALA A 95 -20.90 -7.21 -5.13
N LYS A 96 -20.04 -6.77 -6.07
CA LYS A 96 -19.90 -7.40 -7.39
C LYS A 96 -19.05 -8.66 -7.41
N THR A 97 -18.13 -8.80 -6.46
CA THR A 97 -17.14 -9.88 -6.46
C THR A 97 -17.52 -11.03 -5.53
N GLY A 98 -18.50 -10.83 -4.64
CA GLY A 98 -18.88 -11.82 -3.62
C GLY A 98 -17.82 -12.03 -2.55
N LEU A 99 -16.90 -11.09 -2.37
CA LEU A 99 -15.80 -11.15 -1.37
C LEU A 99 -16.20 -10.38 -0.10
N ASP A 100 -17.31 -10.76 0.52
CA ASP A 100 -18.00 -9.98 1.57
C ASP A 100 -17.11 -9.65 2.78
N ASP A 101 -16.15 -10.53 3.12
CA ASP A 101 -15.24 -10.36 4.26
C ASP A 101 -14.01 -9.52 3.94
N LEU A 102 -13.83 -9.06 2.68
CA LEU A 102 -12.64 -8.31 2.30
C LEU A 102 -12.78 -6.83 2.64
N HIS A 103 -11.92 -6.35 3.53
CA HIS A 103 -11.87 -4.95 3.95
C HIS A 103 -10.75 -4.18 3.25
N LEU A 104 -10.91 -2.87 3.12
CA LEU A 104 -9.87 -2.02 2.51
C LEU A 104 -8.52 -2.11 3.25
N HIS A 105 -8.53 -2.37 4.56
CA HIS A 105 -7.32 -2.52 5.36
C HIS A 105 -6.56 -3.82 5.04
N ASP A 106 -7.24 -4.82 4.51
CA ASP A 106 -6.64 -6.10 4.15
C ASP A 106 -5.66 -5.97 2.97
N LEU A 107 -5.81 -4.92 2.15
CA LEU A 107 -4.81 -4.57 1.13
C LEU A 107 -3.42 -4.34 1.74
N ARG A 108 -3.38 -3.71 2.93
CA ARG A 108 -2.12 -3.49 3.63
C ARG A 108 -1.58 -4.78 4.25
N HIS A 109 -2.46 -5.66 4.74
CA HIS A 109 -2.07 -6.98 5.21
C HIS A 109 -1.47 -7.80 4.07
N GLU A 110 -2.14 -7.84 2.93
CA GLU A 110 -1.67 -8.50 1.72
C GLU A 110 -0.32 -7.95 1.24
N ALA A 111 -0.19 -6.61 1.18
CA ALA A 111 1.07 -5.96 0.82
C ALA A 111 2.21 -6.34 1.77
N THR A 112 1.94 -6.39 3.08
CA THR A 112 2.93 -6.78 4.09
C THR A 112 3.35 -8.25 3.92
N THR A 113 2.40 -9.15 3.69
CA THR A 113 2.68 -10.57 3.39
C THR A 113 3.60 -10.71 2.18
N ARG A 114 3.28 -10.03 1.08
CA ARG A 114 4.08 -10.06 -0.15
C ARG A 114 5.51 -9.55 0.02
N LEU A 115 5.75 -8.60 0.93
CA LEU A 115 7.11 -8.17 1.24
C LEU A 115 7.91 -9.31 1.88
N PHE A 116 7.34 -10.02 2.84
CA PHE A 116 7.97 -11.19 3.44
C PHE A 116 8.18 -12.33 2.43
N GLU A 117 7.21 -12.60 1.57
CA GLU A 117 7.32 -13.59 0.48
C GLU A 117 8.43 -13.26 -0.52
N LYS A 118 8.72 -11.97 -0.74
CA LYS A 118 9.85 -11.48 -1.53
C LYS A 118 11.20 -11.57 -0.79
N GLY A 119 11.23 -12.05 0.44
CA GLY A 119 12.43 -12.25 1.23
C GLY A 119 12.91 -11.03 2.01
N PHE A 120 12.12 -9.94 2.08
CA PHE A 120 12.46 -8.80 2.93
C PHE A 120 12.48 -9.22 4.40
N ASN A 121 13.47 -8.78 5.15
CA ASN A 121 13.54 -9.03 6.58
C ASN A 121 12.59 -8.12 7.37
N ILE A 122 12.37 -8.43 8.65
CA ILE A 122 11.40 -7.71 9.49
C ILE A 122 11.71 -6.22 9.63
N MET A 123 12.99 -5.82 9.62
CA MET A 123 13.41 -4.43 9.72
C MET A 123 13.10 -3.66 8.43
N GLU A 124 13.37 -4.27 7.27
CA GLU A 124 13.04 -3.70 5.96
C GLU A 124 11.54 -3.55 5.81
N VAL A 125 10.76 -4.59 6.16
CA VAL A 125 9.30 -4.53 6.13
C VAL A 125 8.78 -3.44 7.08
N SER A 126 9.31 -3.34 8.28
CA SER A 126 8.93 -2.31 9.26
C SER A 126 9.19 -0.89 8.72
N THR A 127 10.32 -0.69 8.06
CA THR A 127 10.70 0.59 7.44
C THR A 127 9.71 0.98 6.32
N ILE A 128 9.38 0.05 5.43
CA ILE A 128 8.43 0.29 4.34
C ILE A 128 7.03 0.57 4.89
N THR A 129 6.54 -0.31 5.75
CA THR A 129 5.16 -0.26 6.24
C THR A 129 4.95 0.77 7.34
N GLY A 130 6.01 1.18 8.06
CA GLY A 130 5.94 2.07 9.21
C GLY A 130 5.29 1.42 10.44
N HIS A 131 5.52 0.12 10.66
CA HIS A 131 5.20 -0.53 11.93
C HIS A 131 6.29 -0.22 12.95
N ARG A 132 5.90 0.37 14.09
CA ARG A 132 6.82 0.67 15.21
C ARG A 132 7.04 -0.55 16.08
N ASP A 133 5.97 -1.26 16.36
CA ASP A 133 5.99 -2.49 17.13
C ASP A 133 6.21 -3.67 16.18
N LEU A 134 7.39 -4.25 16.23
CA LEU A 134 7.75 -5.42 15.43
C LEU A 134 6.93 -6.66 15.79
N GLN A 135 6.35 -6.70 17.00
CA GLN A 135 5.43 -7.78 17.40
C GLN A 135 4.23 -7.87 16.44
N MET A 136 3.77 -6.73 15.92
CA MET A 136 2.68 -6.70 14.94
C MET A 136 3.06 -7.39 13.62
N LEU A 137 4.35 -7.52 13.32
CA LEU A 137 4.85 -8.19 12.12
C LEU A 137 5.13 -9.67 12.34
N LYS A 138 5.23 -10.15 13.58
CA LYS A 138 5.50 -11.57 13.88
C LYS A 138 4.49 -12.53 13.24
N ARG A 139 3.24 -12.13 13.13
CA ARG A 139 2.19 -12.96 12.50
C ARG A 139 2.42 -13.25 11.01
N TYR A 140 3.33 -12.52 10.37
CA TYR A 140 3.70 -12.73 8.97
C TYR A 140 5.00 -13.52 8.81
N THR A 141 5.73 -13.76 9.91
CA THR A 141 7.01 -14.46 9.91
C THR A 141 6.82 -15.87 10.44
N HIS A 142 6.49 -16.81 9.59
CA HIS A 142 6.39 -18.25 9.95
C HIS A 142 7.75 -18.93 9.75
N ILE A 143 8.80 -18.43 10.44
CA ILE A 143 10.13 -19.02 10.36
C ILE A 143 10.18 -20.29 11.21
N ARG A 144 10.42 -21.43 10.58
CA ARG A 144 10.64 -22.71 11.26
C ARG A 144 12.14 -22.97 11.37
N ALA A 145 12.56 -23.67 12.41
CA ALA A 145 13.97 -24.04 12.57
C ALA A 145 14.53 -24.76 11.33
N ALA A 146 13.72 -25.62 10.69
CA ALA A 146 14.10 -26.31 9.46
C ALA A 146 14.45 -25.36 8.31
N ASP A 147 13.80 -24.20 8.23
CA ASP A 147 14.05 -23.20 7.17
C ASP A 147 15.39 -22.48 7.39
N LEU A 148 15.94 -22.53 8.62
CA LEU A 148 17.19 -21.89 8.97
C LEU A 148 18.41 -22.83 8.79
N VAL A 149 18.22 -24.14 8.80
CA VAL A 149 19.31 -25.12 8.69
C VAL A 149 20.19 -24.87 7.47
N LEU A 150 19.57 -24.68 6.30
CA LEU A 150 20.31 -24.42 5.05
C LEU A 150 21.05 -23.09 5.03
N ARG A 151 20.72 -22.17 5.95
CA ARG A 151 21.38 -20.86 6.07
C ARG A 151 22.49 -20.85 7.11
N LEU A 152 22.55 -21.88 7.94
CA LEU A 152 23.60 -22.05 8.95
C LEU A 152 24.81 -22.84 8.42
N GLY A 153 24.69 -23.53 7.29
CA GLY A 153 25.73 -24.33 6.65
C GLY A 153 25.64 -25.81 7.02
#